data_0532cb161a5aa419160c56b625d2a2f6
#
_entry.id   0532cb161a5aa419160c56b625d2a2f6
#
_cell.length_a   1.000
_cell.length_b   1.000
_cell.length_c   1.000
_cell.angle_alpha   90.00
_cell.angle_beta   90.00
_cell.angle_gamma   90.00
#
_symmetry.space_group_name_H-M   'P 1'
#
loop_
_entity.id
_entity.type
_entity.pdbx_description
1 polymer ?
#
loop_
_entity_poly.entity_id
_entity_poly.type
_entity_poly.pdbx_seq_one_letter_code
_entity_poly.pdbx_strand_id
1 'polypeptide(L)'
;VVVWDGAVDINGTSINVYSRHLSTRLVDVKKLTTKVSYVLPVSDDGGSTAEIVRVLGGPAVGDIRSRCLRLADESNEEARAVKRLLAYRLSSASAQEAKREWYEIVEGDHELWEGVSEPYKHTIRAFLVHFHAQILRHSSERFGFTGGSVGNFFFAGARTFLRSLEAAIFMFTRVARIPEGSMVLPAICTEERIKLAAELENGRVMVGQHAISHPSCDIGSVAVDKSHWEELEHPIRRIFYLSSEGDTKEHEVAPVANPRVISELSSADAIVYGMGSLYTSICPCLILKGTGESIASRACPKVLILNGVMDREMSASLSHPGQMKASDVVLSITDALNRRGASSKVGELRHLPSRYVTEILVPRGGPIEIDVEVLAELGIKRVVEVDSEPADTGVHFEPDALMSELARAHVIARANSERPSPPPRPYT
;
A
#
# COMPACT_ATOMS: atom_id res chain seq x y z
N VAL A 1 -0.04 11.98 11.60
CA VAL A 1 -0.30 10.52 11.57
C VAL A 1 0.37 9.93 10.36
N VAL A 2 1.12 8.85 10.51
CA VAL A 2 1.70 8.08 9.40
C VAL A 2 0.92 6.78 9.28
N VAL A 3 0.42 6.48 8.08
CA VAL A 3 -0.40 5.30 7.79
C VAL A 3 0.33 4.43 6.76
N TRP A 4 0.55 3.17 7.11
CA TRP A 4 0.97 2.12 6.18
C TRP A 4 -0.29 1.45 5.65
N ASP A 5 -0.55 1.58 4.37
CA ASP A 5 -1.77 1.03 3.78
C ASP A 5 -1.48 0.52 2.37
N GLY A 6 -1.73 -0.76 2.14
CA GLY A 6 -1.71 -1.31 0.79
C GLY A 6 -2.93 -0.85 0.01
N ALA A 7 -2.74 -0.42 -1.22
CA ALA A 7 -3.85 -0.27 -2.13
C ALA A 7 -4.24 -1.65 -2.62
N VAL A 8 -5.36 -2.15 -2.18
CA VAL A 8 -5.95 -3.34 -2.79
C VAL A 8 -6.38 -2.96 -4.20
N ASP A 9 -5.77 -3.56 -5.21
CA ASP A 9 -6.16 -3.33 -6.61
C ASP A 9 -7.56 -3.88 -6.85
N ILE A 10 -8.38 -3.04 -7.43
CA ILE A 10 -9.80 -3.25 -7.62
C ILE A 10 -10.05 -3.50 -9.09
N ASN A 11 -9.82 -4.72 -9.55
CA ASN A 11 -10.34 -5.17 -10.83
C ASN A 11 -11.76 -5.72 -10.66
N GLY A 12 -12.72 -4.83 -10.91
CA GLY A 12 -13.98 -5.12 -11.63
C GLY A 12 -15.03 -6.04 -11.06
N THR A 13 -14.93 -6.71 -9.91
CA THR A 13 -15.99 -7.59 -9.39
C THR A 13 -16.12 -7.56 -7.87
N SER A 14 -17.35 -7.52 -7.41
CA SER A 14 -17.99 -7.57 -6.06
C SER A 14 -17.19 -7.39 -4.76
N ILE A 15 -15.93 -7.74 -4.65
CA ILE A 15 -15.08 -7.48 -3.47
C ILE A 15 -14.69 -5.99 -3.34
N ASN A 16 -14.92 -5.25 -4.40
CA ASN A 16 -14.69 -3.81 -4.52
C ASN A 16 -15.48 -2.92 -3.58
N VAL A 17 -16.63 -3.35 -3.12
CA VAL A 17 -17.49 -2.55 -2.25
C VAL A 17 -16.82 -2.37 -0.89
N TYR A 18 -16.05 -3.33 -0.43
CA TYR A 18 -15.57 -3.45 0.92
C TYR A 18 -14.29 -2.66 1.18
N SER A 19 -13.28 -2.82 0.34
CA SER A 19 -12.08 -1.98 0.45
C SER A 19 -12.38 -0.52 0.08
N ARG A 20 -13.38 -0.26 -0.79
CA ARG A 20 -13.86 1.10 -1.07
C ARG A 20 -14.44 1.80 0.16
N HIS A 21 -15.26 1.14 0.96
CA HIS A 21 -15.89 1.78 2.11
C HIS A 21 -14.87 2.11 3.21
N LEU A 22 -13.98 1.19 3.57
CA LEU A 22 -13.00 1.41 4.62
C LEU A 22 -11.80 2.25 4.18
N SER A 23 -11.30 2.03 2.98
CA SER A 23 -10.21 2.86 2.45
C SER A 23 -10.67 4.26 2.03
N THR A 24 -11.95 4.43 1.65
CA THR A 24 -12.56 5.75 1.45
C THR A 24 -12.74 6.46 2.79
N ARG A 25 -12.88 5.74 3.90
CA ARG A 25 -13.12 6.29 5.25
C ARG A 25 -11.86 6.36 6.12
N LEU A 26 -10.73 5.69 5.80
CA LEU A 26 -9.42 6.13 6.25
C LEU A 26 -9.04 7.53 5.68
N VAL A 27 -9.75 8.00 4.66
CA VAL A 27 -9.80 9.43 4.30
C VAL A 27 -10.37 10.28 5.43
N ASP A 28 -11.27 9.74 6.25
CA ASP A 28 -11.83 10.39 7.43
C ASP A 28 -10.84 10.55 8.61
N VAL A 29 -9.65 9.95 8.54
CA VAL A 29 -8.54 10.29 9.46
C VAL A 29 -8.26 11.79 9.44
N LYS A 30 -8.63 12.49 8.36
CA LYS A 30 -8.63 13.96 8.32
C LYS A 30 -9.55 14.63 9.34
N LYS A 31 -10.58 13.95 9.81
CA LYS A 31 -11.41 14.44 10.91
C LYS A 31 -10.67 14.44 12.23
N LEU A 32 -9.62 13.62 12.35
CA LEU A 32 -8.79 13.47 13.55
C LEU A 32 -7.55 14.34 13.54
N THR A 33 -7.02 14.63 12.35
CA THR A 33 -5.75 15.34 12.19
C THR A 33 -5.70 16.09 10.86
N THR A 34 -5.01 17.23 10.88
CA THR A 34 -4.80 18.04 9.67
C THR A 34 -3.68 17.51 8.77
N LYS A 35 -2.88 16.53 9.26
CA LYS A 35 -1.74 16.01 8.51
C LYS A 35 -1.70 14.48 8.57
N VAL A 36 -1.85 13.85 7.40
CA VAL A 36 -1.77 12.39 7.24
C VAL A 36 -0.79 12.06 6.12
N SER A 37 0.16 11.16 6.40
CA SER A 37 1.11 10.64 5.41
C SER A 37 0.82 9.18 5.14
N TYR A 38 0.39 8.87 3.92
CA TYR A 38 0.15 7.50 3.44
C TYR A 38 1.41 6.98 2.78
N VAL A 39 1.99 5.93 3.33
CA VAL A 39 3.21 5.30 2.81
C VAL A 39 2.83 4.01 2.09
N LEU A 40 3.26 3.87 0.85
CA LEU A 40 2.83 2.80 -0.05
C LEU A 40 4.01 2.11 -0.71
N PRO A 41 3.93 0.79 -0.94
CA PRO A 41 4.95 0.06 -1.68
C PRO A 41 4.97 0.48 -3.16
N VAL A 42 6.07 0.19 -3.83
CA VAL A 42 6.30 0.47 -5.25
C VAL A 42 6.69 -0.79 -6.03
N SER A 43 6.30 -1.95 -5.52
CA SER A 43 6.66 -3.27 -6.04
C SER A 43 5.47 -4.07 -6.60
N ASP A 44 4.29 -3.42 -6.76
CA ASP A 44 3.12 -4.05 -7.38
C ASP A 44 3.43 -4.51 -8.81
N ASP A 45 3.08 -5.76 -9.13
CA ASP A 45 3.28 -6.37 -10.44
C ASP A 45 1.96 -6.87 -11.06
N GLY A 46 0.83 -6.31 -10.62
CA GLY A 46 -0.50 -6.65 -11.10
C GLY A 46 -1.01 -5.77 -12.25
N GLY A 47 -1.92 -6.29 -13.05
CA GLY A 47 -2.74 -5.55 -14.02
C GLY A 47 -1.94 -4.65 -14.97
N SER A 48 -2.42 -3.42 -15.19
CA SER A 48 -1.76 -2.46 -16.10
C SER A 48 -0.42 -1.93 -15.58
N THR A 49 -0.13 -2.07 -14.27
CA THR A 49 1.18 -1.73 -13.70
C THR A 49 2.25 -2.67 -14.21
N ALA A 50 1.98 -3.98 -14.24
CA ALA A 50 2.89 -4.98 -14.78
C ALA A 50 3.29 -4.68 -16.23
N GLU A 51 2.33 -4.30 -17.07
CA GLU A 51 2.57 -3.99 -18.48
C GLU A 51 3.41 -2.71 -18.65
N ILE A 52 3.14 -1.66 -17.86
CA ILE A 52 3.94 -0.44 -17.85
C ILE A 52 5.39 -0.76 -17.45
N VAL A 53 5.58 -1.49 -16.35
CA VAL A 53 6.92 -1.86 -15.85
C VAL A 53 7.64 -2.79 -16.83
N ARG A 54 6.93 -3.67 -17.54
CA ARG A 54 7.51 -4.53 -18.57
C ARG A 54 8.10 -3.73 -19.73
N VAL A 55 7.39 -2.69 -20.19
CA VAL A 55 7.78 -1.92 -21.39
C VAL A 55 8.66 -0.73 -21.06
N LEU A 56 8.33 0.04 -20.02
CA LEU A 56 9.01 1.30 -19.68
C LEU A 56 9.95 1.18 -18.48
N GLY A 57 9.93 0.06 -17.77
CA GLY A 57 10.68 -0.09 -16.52
C GLY A 57 10.20 0.82 -15.39
N GLY A 58 11.01 0.91 -14.35
CA GLY A 58 10.78 1.78 -13.21
C GLY A 58 9.89 1.17 -12.11
N PRO A 59 9.61 1.97 -11.06
CA PRO A 59 8.79 1.53 -9.94
C PRO A 59 7.31 1.38 -10.33
N ALA A 60 6.62 0.54 -9.60
CA ALA A 60 5.17 0.35 -9.71
C ALA A 60 4.40 1.55 -9.20
N VAL A 61 3.36 1.97 -9.92
CA VAL A 61 2.55 3.15 -9.59
C VAL A 61 1.11 2.82 -9.21
N GLY A 62 0.71 1.55 -9.27
CA GLY A 62 -0.67 1.10 -9.08
C GLY A 62 -1.24 1.49 -7.72
N ASP A 63 -0.55 1.16 -6.64
CA ASP A 63 -0.96 1.45 -5.27
C ASP A 63 -1.02 2.95 -5.00
N ILE A 64 0.00 3.69 -5.46
CA ILE A 64 0.07 5.15 -5.33
C ILE A 64 -1.12 5.80 -6.04
N ARG A 65 -1.38 5.41 -7.29
CA ARG A 65 -2.52 5.92 -8.06
C ARG A 65 -3.85 5.61 -7.37
N SER A 66 -4.01 4.39 -6.90
CA SER A 66 -5.22 3.97 -6.21
C SER A 66 -5.48 4.82 -4.95
N ARG A 67 -4.45 5.07 -4.14
CA ARG A 67 -4.54 5.95 -2.98
C ARG A 67 -4.85 7.39 -3.37
N CYS A 68 -4.16 7.94 -4.36
CA CYS A 68 -4.41 9.29 -4.84
C CYS A 68 -5.85 9.48 -5.32
N LEU A 69 -6.42 8.50 -6.06
CA LEU A 69 -7.81 8.57 -6.50
C LEU A 69 -8.83 8.53 -5.36
N ARG A 70 -8.54 7.81 -4.27
CA ARG A 70 -9.42 7.79 -3.09
C ARG A 70 -9.37 9.11 -2.31
N LEU A 71 -8.28 9.84 -2.40
CA LEU A 71 -8.11 11.16 -1.78
C LEU A 71 -8.56 12.30 -2.68
N ALA A 72 -8.85 12.03 -3.96
CA ALA A 72 -9.23 13.03 -4.94
C ALA A 72 -10.50 13.78 -4.53
N ASP A 73 -10.53 15.07 -4.83
CA ASP A 73 -11.69 15.93 -4.60
C ASP A 73 -12.91 15.52 -5.46
N GLU A 74 -14.09 15.65 -4.89
CA GLU A 74 -15.38 15.41 -5.56
C GLU A 74 -16.39 16.55 -5.28
N SER A 75 -15.91 17.68 -4.78
CA SER A 75 -16.75 18.76 -4.30
C SER A 75 -17.54 19.46 -5.41
N ASN A 76 -17.06 19.42 -6.65
CA ASN A 76 -17.71 20.04 -7.80
C ASN A 76 -17.68 19.13 -9.04
N GLU A 77 -18.40 19.52 -10.09
CA GLU A 77 -18.53 18.71 -11.32
C GLU A 77 -17.22 18.50 -12.04
N GLU A 78 -16.37 19.51 -12.13
CA GLU A 78 -15.06 19.40 -12.77
C GLU A 78 -14.15 18.42 -12.01
N ALA A 79 -14.09 18.50 -10.67
CA ALA A 79 -13.31 17.57 -9.86
C ALA A 79 -13.77 16.12 -10.05
N ARG A 80 -15.10 15.90 -10.09
CA ARG A 80 -15.68 14.58 -10.40
C ARG A 80 -15.34 14.11 -11.82
N ALA A 81 -15.35 14.99 -12.82
CA ALA A 81 -14.99 14.67 -14.20
C ALA A 81 -13.50 14.26 -14.30
N VAL A 82 -12.60 15.02 -13.68
CA VAL A 82 -11.16 14.70 -13.62
C VAL A 82 -10.94 13.36 -12.92
N LYS A 83 -11.60 13.14 -11.76
CA LYS A 83 -11.49 11.86 -11.04
C LYS A 83 -12.00 10.69 -11.89
N ARG A 84 -13.16 10.86 -12.58
CA ARG A 84 -13.71 9.83 -13.49
C ARG A 84 -12.73 9.47 -14.59
N LEU A 85 -12.12 10.46 -15.25
CA LEU A 85 -11.11 10.25 -16.28
C LEU A 85 -9.89 9.48 -15.75
N LEU A 86 -9.31 9.91 -14.64
CA LEU A 86 -8.12 9.26 -14.06
C LEU A 86 -8.41 7.88 -13.44
N ALA A 87 -9.66 7.62 -13.05
CA ALA A 87 -10.10 6.32 -12.56
C ALA A 87 -10.46 5.33 -13.67
N TYR A 88 -10.62 5.82 -14.90
CA TYR A 88 -11.11 5.00 -16.01
C TYR A 88 -10.14 3.86 -16.35
N ARG A 89 -10.73 2.72 -16.67
CA ARG A 89 -10.03 1.55 -17.22
C ARG A 89 -10.55 1.28 -18.62
N LEU A 90 -9.62 1.10 -19.54
CA LEU A 90 -9.91 0.71 -20.91
C LEU A 90 -10.62 -0.65 -20.95
N SER A 91 -11.35 -0.88 -22.02
CA SER A 91 -12.08 -2.14 -22.26
C SER A 91 -11.20 -3.37 -22.01
N SER A 92 -11.77 -4.36 -21.35
CA SER A 92 -11.20 -5.70 -21.22
C SER A 92 -11.75 -6.69 -22.25
N ALA A 93 -12.72 -6.28 -23.08
CA ALA A 93 -13.39 -7.15 -24.03
C ALA A 93 -12.48 -7.55 -25.19
N SER A 94 -11.68 -6.64 -25.73
CA SER A 94 -10.69 -6.94 -26.77
C SER A 94 -9.54 -5.94 -26.80
N ALA A 95 -8.38 -6.41 -27.25
CA ALA A 95 -7.20 -5.55 -27.43
C ALA A 95 -7.42 -4.44 -28.48
N GLN A 96 -8.26 -4.69 -29.48
CA GLN A 96 -8.57 -3.73 -30.54
C GLN A 96 -9.45 -2.61 -30.00
N GLU A 97 -10.45 -2.93 -29.20
CA GLU A 97 -11.34 -1.97 -28.57
C GLU A 97 -10.59 -1.10 -27.56
N ALA A 98 -9.83 -1.71 -26.64
CA ALA A 98 -9.00 -0.98 -25.70
C ALA A 98 -8.02 -0.01 -26.38
N LYS A 99 -7.44 -0.42 -27.50
CA LYS A 99 -6.56 0.42 -28.30
C LYS A 99 -7.30 1.59 -28.95
N ARG A 100 -8.52 1.37 -29.47
CA ARG A 100 -9.35 2.43 -30.04
C ARG A 100 -9.72 3.47 -28.98
N GLU A 101 -10.24 3.05 -27.81
CA GLU A 101 -10.55 3.94 -26.70
C GLU A 101 -9.34 4.75 -26.25
N TRP A 102 -8.16 4.10 -26.17
CA TRP A 102 -6.93 4.80 -25.84
C TRP A 102 -6.61 5.92 -26.80
N TYR A 103 -6.72 5.69 -28.12
CA TYR A 103 -6.48 6.73 -29.12
C TYR A 103 -7.46 7.88 -28.99
N GLU A 104 -8.76 7.61 -28.85
CA GLU A 104 -9.79 8.62 -28.66
C GLU A 104 -9.51 9.48 -27.40
N ILE A 105 -9.04 8.85 -26.30
CA ILE A 105 -8.63 9.57 -25.09
C ILE A 105 -7.41 10.47 -25.36
N VAL A 106 -6.38 9.96 -26.01
CA VAL A 106 -5.14 10.72 -26.28
C VAL A 106 -5.39 11.84 -27.28
N GLU A 107 -6.24 11.65 -28.27
CA GLU A 107 -6.65 12.65 -29.26
C GLU A 107 -7.56 13.71 -28.65
N GLY A 108 -8.23 13.39 -27.53
CA GLY A 108 -9.08 14.34 -26.80
C GLY A 108 -10.55 14.31 -27.23
N ASP A 109 -10.95 13.29 -27.98
CA ASP A 109 -12.28 13.17 -28.58
C ASP A 109 -13.22 12.25 -27.78
N HIS A 110 -12.69 11.51 -26.80
CA HIS A 110 -13.46 10.60 -25.95
C HIS A 110 -14.39 11.36 -25.00
N GLU A 111 -15.61 10.83 -24.75
CA GLU A 111 -16.62 11.40 -23.85
C GLU A 111 -16.11 11.63 -22.41
N LEU A 112 -15.09 10.93 -21.96
CA LEU A 112 -14.47 11.13 -20.64
C LEU A 112 -13.94 12.55 -20.42
N TRP A 113 -13.72 13.31 -21.47
CA TRP A 113 -13.30 14.71 -21.39
C TRP A 113 -14.43 15.69 -21.10
N GLU A 114 -15.67 15.23 -21.17
CA GLU A 114 -16.83 16.06 -20.83
C GLU A 114 -16.78 16.50 -19.36
N GLY A 115 -16.90 17.81 -19.15
CA GLY A 115 -16.83 18.44 -17.83
C GLY A 115 -15.40 18.71 -17.35
N VAL A 116 -14.36 18.33 -18.10
CA VAL A 116 -12.96 18.68 -17.83
C VAL A 116 -12.61 19.97 -18.56
N SER A 117 -12.24 21.03 -17.84
CA SER A 117 -11.89 22.31 -18.45
C SER A 117 -10.56 22.24 -19.21
N GLU A 118 -10.37 23.15 -20.17
CA GLU A 118 -9.20 23.17 -21.06
C GLU A 118 -7.83 23.15 -20.32
N PRO A 119 -7.61 23.89 -19.22
CA PRO A 119 -6.35 23.82 -18.50
C PRO A 119 -6.02 22.42 -17.96
N TYR A 120 -7.03 21.72 -17.41
CA TYR A 120 -6.88 20.32 -16.94
C TYR A 120 -6.69 19.37 -18.13
N LYS A 121 -7.49 19.53 -19.20
CA LYS A 121 -7.38 18.74 -20.42
C LYS A 121 -5.99 18.84 -21.00
N HIS A 122 -5.45 20.03 -21.17
CA HIS A 122 -4.09 20.23 -21.67
C HIS A 122 -3.03 19.59 -20.77
N THR A 123 -3.14 19.77 -19.45
CA THR A 123 -2.16 19.22 -18.51
C THR A 123 -2.19 17.68 -18.50
N ILE A 124 -3.36 17.08 -18.36
CA ILE A 124 -3.50 15.62 -18.31
C ILE A 124 -3.06 15.00 -19.63
N ARG A 125 -3.56 15.56 -20.75
CA ARG A 125 -3.28 15.07 -22.09
C ARG A 125 -1.80 15.14 -22.44
N ALA A 126 -1.07 16.16 -21.99
CA ALA A 126 0.37 16.28 -22.22
C ALA A 126 1.13 15.04 -21.68
N PHE A 127 0.80 14.56 -20.48
CA PHE A 127 1.43 13.37 -19.93
C PHE A 127 0.96 12.07 -20.59
N LEU A 128 -0.33 11.97 -20.99
CA LEU A 128 -0.83 10.83 -21.75
C LEU A 128 -0.17 10.71 -23.13
N VAL A 129 -0.01 11.83 -23.85
CA VAL A 129 0.72 11.91 -25.14
C VAL A 129 2.19 11.53 -24.95
N HIS A 130 2.83 12.04 -23.88
CA HIS A 130 4.21 11.66 -23.58
C HIS A 130 4.35 10.16 -23.32
N PHE A 131 3.47 9.57 -22.49
CA PHE A 131 3.41 8.13 -22.27
C PHE A 131 3.27 7.36 -23.59
N HIS A 132 2.34 7.78 -24.45
CA HIS A 132 2.14 7.16 -25.76
C HIS A 132 3.41 7.21 -26.64
N ALA A 133 4.08 8.36 -26.66
CA ALA A 133 5.34 8.50 -27.38
C ALA A 133 6.45 7.61 -26.82
N GLN A 134 6.51 7.42 -25.49
CA GLN A 134 7.50 6.53 -24.87
C GLN A 134 7.28 5.08 -25.24
N ILE A 135 6.04 4.55 -25.16
CA ILE A 135 5.76 3.16 -25.56
C ILE A 135 6.04 2.90 -27.04
N LEU A 136 5.86 3.88 -27.91
CA LEU A 136 6.22 3.76 -29.34
C LEU A 136 7.74 3.71 -29.56
N ARG A 137 8.54 4.35 -28.72
CA ARG A 137 10.01 4.30 -28.80
C ARG A 137 10.58 2.95 -28.35
N HIS A 138 9.90 2.28 -27.42
CA HIS A 138 10.26 0.95 -26.93
C HIS A 138 9.61 -0.17 -27.77
N SER A 139 9.58 0.00 -29.08
CA SER A 139 8.76 -0.74 -30.04
C SER A 139 9.19 -2.19 -30.34
N SER A 140 10.19 -2.74 -29.64
CA SER A 140 10.53 -4.16 -29.76
C SER A 140 9.39 -5.10 -29.32
N GLU A 141 8.51 -4.61 -28.45
CA GLU A 141 7.36 -5.33 -27.94
C GLU A 141 6.10 -4.46 -27.95
N ARG A 142 4.98 -5.02 -28.42
CA ARG A 142 3.71 -4.30 -28.43
C ARG A 142 3.20 -4.09 -27.01
N PHE A 143 2.77 -2.87 -26.72
CA PHE A 143 2.11 -2.52 -25.45
C PHE A 143 0.65 -2.98 -25.49
N GLY A 144 0.23 -3.70 -24.42
CA GLY A 144 -1.15 -4.16 -24.23
C GLY A 144 -1.99 -3.12 -23.49
N PHE A 145 -3.04 -2.62 -24.14
CA PHE A 145 -3.95 -1.63 -23.53
C PHE A 145 -5.14 -2.25 -22.77
N THR A 146 -5.39 -3.54 -22.92
CA THR A 146 -6.55 -4.24 -22.36
C THR A 146 -6.63 -4.07 -20.84
N GLY A 147 -7.76 -3.54 -20.33
CA GLY A 147 -7.95 -3.25 -18.91
C GLY A 147 -7.01 -2.19 -18.34
N GLY A 148 -6.30 -1.46 -19.20
CA GLY A 148 -5.32 -0.45 -18.83
C GLY A 148 -5.94 0.71 -18.07
N SER A 149 -5.26 1.21 -17.04
CA SER A 149 -5.74 2.35 -16.23
C SER A 149 -5.17 3.66 -16.77
N VAL A 150 -6.06 4.60 -17.14
CA VAL A 150 -5.66 5.95 -17.58
C VAL A 150 -4.82 6.68 -16.53
N GLY A 151 -5.16 6.54 -15.24
CA GLY A 151 -4.36 7.11 -14.17
C GLY A 151 -2.96 6.51 -14.03
N ASN A 152 -2.79 5.20 -14.29
CA ASN A 152 -1.47 4.58 -14.33
C ASN A 152 -0.65 5.10 -15.53
N PHE A 153 -1.29 5.30 -16.68
CA PHE A 153 -0.64 5.87 -17.86
C PHE A 153 -0.25 7.34 -17.65
N PHE A 154 -1.10 8.12 -16.96
CA PHE A 154 -0.74 9.47 -16.53
C PHE A 154 0.52 9.45 -15.64
N PHE A 155 0.55 8.59 -14.61
CA PHE A 155 1.71 8.46 -13.73
C PHE A 155 2.98 8.07 -14.47
N ALA A 156 2.89 7.08 -15.36
CA ALA A 156 4.03 6.64 -16.16
C ALA A 156 4.54 7.75 -17.07
N GLY A 157 3.62 8.49 -17.72
CA GLY A 157 3.96 9.64 -18.56
C GLY A 157 4.58 10.77 -17.75
N ALA A 158 3.99 11.14 -16.61
CA ALA A 158 4.53 12.19 -15.76
C ALA A 158 5.90 11.82 -15.18
N ARG A 159 6.08 10.57 -14.70
CA ARG A 159 7.36 10.07 -14.16
C ARG A 159 8.48 10.13 -15.20
N THR A 160 8.22 9.61 -16.39
CA THR A 160 9.23 9.60 -17.47
C THR A 160 9.55 10.98 -17.99
N PHE A 161 8.57 11.89 -18.01
CA PHE A 161 8.77 13.29 -18.41
C PHE A 161 9.57 14.08 -17.36
N LEU A 162 9.17 13.99 -16.09
CA LEU A 162 9.76 14.71 -14.96
C LEU A 162 11.02 14.02 -14.41
N ARG A 163 11.29 12.78 -14.82
CA ARG A 163 12.36 11.92 -14.30
C ARG A 163 12.34 11.81 -12.77
N SER A 164 11.15 11.72 -12.19
CA SER A 164 10.94 11.64 -10.76
C SER A 164 9.54 11.12 -10.46
N LEU A 165 9.45 10.02 -9.71
CA LEU A 165 8.18 9.51 -9.21
C LEU A 165 7.53 10.50 -8.23
N GLU A 166 8.29 11.13 -7.36
CA GLU A 166 7.76 12.12 -6.41
C GLU A 166 7.18 13.35 -7.11
N ALA A 167 7.83 13.82 -8.18
CA ALA A 167 7.30 14.91 -9.00
C ALA A 167 6.00 14.49 -9.72
N ALA A 168 5.91 13.25 -10.20
CA ALA A 168 4.69 12.71 -10.79
C ALA A 168 3.54 12.62 -9.76
N ILE A 169 3.84 12.17 -8.54
CA ILE A 169 2.88 12.17 -7.44
C ILE A 169 2.40 13.59 -7.13
N PHE A 170 3.31 14.55 -7.05
CA PHE A 170 2.95 15.96 -6.86
C PHE A 170 2.00 16.46 -7.95
N MET A 171 2.32 16.22 -9.22
CA MET A 171 1.46 16.60 -10.33
C MET A 171 0.07 15.95 -10.26
N PHE A 172 0.02 14.65 -9.99
CA PHE A 172 -1.25 13.95 -9.83
C PHE A 172 -2.07 14.53 -8.68
N THR A 173 -1.44 14.80 -7.53
CA THR A 173 -2.13 15.37 -6.37
C THR A 173 -2.73 16.74 -6.65
N ARG A 174 -2.06 17.57 -7.47
CA ARG A 174 -2.57 18.88 -7.90
C ARG A 174 -3.72 18.74 -8.89
N VAL A 175 -3.59 17.87 -9.89
CA VAL A 175 -4.65 17.59 -10.87
C VAL A 175 -5.89 17.00 -10.21
N ALA A 176 -5.71 16.06 -9.29
CA ALA A 176 -6.81 15.43 -8.55
C ALA A 176 -7.31 16.28 -7.35
N ARG A 177 -6.76 17.47 -7.14
CA ARG A 177 -7.11 18.39 -6.03
C ARG A 177 -7.10 17.70 -4.65
N ILE A 178 -6.09 16.86 -4.41
CA ILE A 178 -5.94 16.21 -3.10
C ILE A 178 -5.64 17.27 -2.06
N PRO A 179 -6.35 17.28 -0.91
CA PRO A 179 -6.14 18.27 0.14
C PRO A 179 -4.71 18.27 0.68
N GLU A 180 -4.15 19.45 0.93
CA GLU A 180 -2.74 19.66 1.31
C GLU A 180 -2.29 18.89 2.55
N GLY A 181 -3.17 18.62 3.49
CA GLY A 181 -2.87 17.81 4.68
C GLY A 181 -2.72 16.31 4.42
N SER A 182 -2.96 15.83 3.18
CA SER A 182 -2.83 14.42 2.82
C SER A 182 -1.65 14.23 1.89
N MET A 183 -0.62 13.55 2.39
CA MET A 183 0.56 13.23 1.60
C MET A 183 0.54 11.75 1.21
N VAL A 184 0.84 11.47 -0.04
CA VAL A 184 1.07 10.12 -0.56
C VAL A 184 2.55 9.98 -0.85
N LEU A 185 3.21 9.05 -0.17
CA LEU A 185 4.66 8.86 -0.21
C LEU A 185 4.99 7.45 -0.68
N PRO A 186 5.84 7.30 -1.71
CA PRO A 186 6.41 6.01 -2.03
C PRO A 186 7.34 5.58 -0.90
N ALA A 187 7.28 4.32 -0.50
CA ALA A 187 8.13 3.78 0.56
C ALA A 187 9.63 3.86 0.20
N ILE A 188 9.94 3.77 -1.09
CA ILE A 188 11.29 3.80 -1.66
C ILE A 188 11.35 4.88 -2.73
N CYS A 189 12.41 5.72 -2.71
CA CYS A 189 12.76 6.60 -3.82
C CYS A 189 13.65 5.82 -4.79
N THR A 190 13.09 5.37 -5.90
CA THR A 190 13.83 4.69 -6.96
C THR A 190 13.22 5.00 -8.32
N GLU A 191 14.06 5.01 -9.34
CA GLU A 191 13.64 5.03 -10.74
C GLU A 191 13.78 3.63 -11.38
N GLU A 192 14.31 2.67 -10.65
CA GLU A 192 14.55 1.31 -11.09
C GLU A 192 13.39 0.37 -10.74
N ARG A 193 13.31 -0.72 -11.49
CA ARG A 193 12.37 -1.80 -11.20
C ARG A 193 12.82 -2.58 -9.97
N ILE A 194 11.97 -2.67 -8.98
CA ILE A 194 12.15 -3.51 -7.79
C ILE A 194 11.04 -4.55 -7.75
N LYS A 195 11.39 -5.81 -7.52
CA LYS A 195 10.43 -6.91 -7.35
C LYS A 195 10.39 -7.36 -5.90
N LEU A 196 9.20 -7.63 -5.41
CA LEU A 196 9.01 -8.29 -4.12
C LEU A 196 9.21 -9.80 -4.29
N ALA A 197 9.85 -10.43 -3.31
CA ALA A 197 9.97 -11.88 -3.20
C ALA A 197 9.66 -12.35 -1.79
N ALA A 198 9.16 -13.57 -1.66
CA ALA A 198 8.92 -14.24 -0.39
C ALA A 198 9.66 -15.58 -0.34
N GLU A 199 10.38 -15.83 0.74
CA GLU A 199 10.98 -17.12 1.06
C GLU A 199 10.05 -17.88 2.02
N LEU A 200 9.62 -19.06 1.62
CA LEU A 200 8.86 -19.96 2.47
C LEU A 200 9.77 -20.71 3.45
N GLU A 201 9.18 -21.31 4.48
CA GLU A 201 9.93 -22.08 5.49
C GLU A 201 10.76 -23.23 4.89
N ASN A 202 10.28 -23.87 3.83
CA ASN A 202 10.99 -24.94 3.12
C ASN A 202 12.12 -24.44 2.20
N GLY A 203 12.38 -23.13 2.16
CA GLY A 203 13.41 -22.51 1.32
C GLY A 203 12.97 -22.20 -0.11
N ARG A 204 11.73 -22.53 -0.51
CA ARG A 204 11.18 -22.11 -1.83
C ARG A 204 11.00 -20.60 -1.86
N VAL A 205 11.39 -19.99 -2.98
CA VAL A 205 11.23 -18.55 -3.19
C VAL A 205 10.12 -18.30 -4.21
N MET A 206 9.17 -17.46 -3.85
CA MET A 206 8.16 -16.91 -4.74
C MET A 206 8.56 -15.49 -5.13
N VAL A 207 8.49 -15.16 -6.42
CA VAL A 207 8.90 -13.85 -6.96
C VAL A 207 7.68 -13.15 -7.54
N GLY A 208 7.44 -11.93 -7.10
CA GLY A 208 6.33 -11.08 -7.51
C GLY A 208 5.19 -11.08 -6.50
N GLN A 209 4.60 -9.89 -6.31
CA GLN A 209 3.48 -9.68 -5.40
C GLN A 209 2.28 -10.55 -5.78
N HIS A 210 2.00 -10.68 -7.08
CA HIS A 210 0.91 -11.51 -7.58
C HIS A 210 1.09 -12.99 -7.21
N ALA A 211 2.31 -13.54 -7.37
CA ALA A 211 2.60 -14.93 -7.01
C ALA A 211 2.45 -15.20 -5.50
N ILE A 212 2.70 -14.20 -4.67
CA ILE A 212 2.57 -14.30 -3.21
C ILE A 212 1.09 -14.29 -2.80
N SER A 213 0.31 -13.33 -3.31
CA SER A 213 -1.07 -13.09 -2.87
C SER A 213 -2.12 -13.93 -3.58
N HIS A 214 -1.83 -14.43 -4.79
CA HIS A 214 -2.82 -15.11 -5.62
C HIS A 214 -2.29 -16.45 -6.12
N PRO A 215 -3.12 -17.49 -6.23
CA PRO A 215 -2.73 -18.72 -6.92
C PRO A 215 -2.44 -18.43 -8.38
N SER A 216 -1.56 -19.23 -8.96
CA SER A 216 -1.12 -19.14 -10.36
C SER A 216 -2.31 -19.23 -11.33
N CYS A 217 -2.88 -18.08 -11.67
CA CYS A 217 -3.66 -17.93 -12.90
C CYS A 217 -2.67 -17.56 -14.01
N ASP A 218 -2.82 -18.14 -15.18
CA ASP A 218 -1.99 -17.84 -16.35
C ASP A 218 -1.86 -16.32 -16.54
N ILE A 219 -0.64 -15.88 -16.82
CA ILE A 219 -0.32 -14.49 -17.14
C ILE A 219 -1.19 -14.08 -18.32
N GLY A 220 -2.30 -13.40 -18.05
CA GLY A 220 -3.26 -12.96 -19.08
C GLY A 220 -4.74 -13.05 -18.71
N SER A 221 -5.13 -13.67 -17.61
CA SER A 221 -6.53 -13.67 -17.17
C SER A 221 -6.91 -12.35 -16.49
N VAL A 222 -7.88 -11.66 -17.08
CA VAL A 222 -8.35 -10.30 -16.68
C VAL A 222 -9.19 -10.31 -15.40
N ALA A 223 -9.60 -11.47 -14.89
CA ALA A 223 -10.44 -11.58 -13.71
C ALA A 223 -9.85 -12.61 -12.73
N VAL A 224 -9.28 -12.13 -11.63
CA VAL A 224 -8.89 -12.97 -10.51
C VAL A 224 -10.09 -13.09 -9.59
N ASP A 225 -10.65 -14.29 -9.45
CA ASP A 225 -11.66 -14.62 -8.44
C ASP A 225 -10.96 -14.68 -7.07
N LYS A 226 -11.13 -13.63 -6.27
CA LYS A 226 -10.56 -13.54 -4.92
C LYS A 226 -11.34 -14.33 -3.86
N SER A 227 -12.45 -14.95 -4.22
CA SER A 227 -13.27 -15.76 -3.31
C SER A 227 -12.71 -17.17 -3.10
N HIS A 228 -11.85 -17.64 -4.03
CA HIS A 228 -11.19 -18.93 -3.97
C HIS A 228 -9.69 -18.75 -4.05
N TRP A 229 -9.00 -18.80 -2.91
CA TRP A 229 -7.54 -18.78 -2.84
C TRP A 229 -7.02 -20.13 -2.32
N GLU A 230 -5.92 -20.60 -2.89
CA GLU A 230 -5.22 -21.79 -2.43
C GLU A 230 -4.33 -21.42 -1.24
N GLU A 231 -4.35 -22.26 -0.20
CA GLU A 231 -3.45 -22.10 0.95
C GLU A 231 -1.98 -22.19 0.50
N LEU A 232 -1.13 -21.51 1.24
CA LEU A 232 0.31 -21.67 1.07
C LEU A 232 0.74 -23.08 1.53
N GLU A 233 1.57 -23.73 0.74
CA GLU A 233 2.15 -25.03 1.10
C GLU A 233 2.96 -24.97 2.40
N HIS A 234 3.60 -23.83 2.65
CA HIS A 234 4.41 -23.53 3.81
C HIS A 234 4.27 -22.05 4.18
N PRO A 235 4.42 -21.70 5.47
CA PRO A 235 4.37 -20.32 5.91
C PRO A 235 5.48 -19.47 5.29
N ILE A 236 5.20 -18.18 5.13
CA ILE A 236 6.19 -17.20 4.68
C ILE A 236 7.18 -16.94 5.82
N ARG A 237 8.44 -17.29 5.58
CA ARG A 237 9.54 -17.04 6.52
C ARG A 237 10.00 -15.60 6.51
N ARG A 238 10.13 -15.01 5.33
CA ARG A 238 10.52 -13.62 5.13
C ARG A 238 10.14 -13.12 3.74
N ILE A 239 10.06 -11.80 3.62
CA ILE A 239 10.02 -11.13 2.33
C ILE A 239 11.32 -10.32 2.13
N PHE A 240 11.64 -10.04 0.88
CA PHE A 240 12.82 -9.27 0.49
C PHE A 240 12.64 -8.67 -0.90
N TYR A 241 13.52 -7.74 -1.27
CA TYR A 241 13.51 -7.13 -2.59
C TYR A 241 14.57 -7.73 -3.49
N LEU A 242 14.22 -7.86 -4.77
CA LEU A 242 15.11 -8.23 -5.86
C LEU A 242 15.27 -7.06 -6.83
N SER A 243 16.48 -6.85 -7.31
CA SER A 243 16.83 -5.91 -8.38
C SER A 243 17.81 -6.56 -9.35
N SER A 244 17.77 -6.11 -10.59
CA SER A 244 18.80 -6.40 -11.60
C SER A 244 19.76 -5.23 -11.82
N GLU A 245 19.69 -4.19 -10.97
CA GLU A 245 20.58 -3.05 -11.06
C GLU A 245 22.04 -3.45 -10.82
N GLY A 246 22.89 -3.08 -11.74
CA GLY A 246 24.34 -3.37 -11.65
C GLY A 246 24.76 -4.80 -11.94
N ASP A 247 23.84 -5.73 -12.24
CA ASP A 247 24.14 -7.12 -12.60
C ASP A 247 23.22 -7.60 -13.72
N THR A 248 23.63 -8.65 -14.42
CA THR A 248 22.82 -9.37 -15.42
C THR A 248 21.78 -10.32 -14.78
N LYS A 249 21.94 -10.63 -13.49
CA LYS A 249 21.06 -11.50 -12.72
C LYS A 249 20.38 -10.75 -11.60
N GLU A 250 19.11 -11.08 -11.37
CA GLU A 250 18.40 -10.58 -10.19
C GLU A 250 19.07 -11.05 -8.91
N HIS A 251 19.30 -10.13 -7.98
CA HIS A 251 19.89 -10.39 -6.68
C HIS A 251 19.12 -9.67 -5.57
N GLU A 252 19.25 -10.19 -4.35
CA GLU A 252 18.61 -9.59 -3.18
C GLU A 252 19.24 -8.23 -2.87
N VAL A 253 18.39 -7.22 -2.72
CA VAL A 253 18.79 -5.86 -2.36
C VAL A 253 18.09 -5.42 -1.08
N ALA A 254 18.70 -4.47 -0.37
CA ALA A 254 18.13 -3.88 0.84
C ALA A 254 17.97 -2.36 0.64
N PRO A 255 16.86 -1.93 0.04
CA PRO A 255 16.60 -0.53 -0.22
C PRO A 255 16.54 0.31 1.06
N VAL A 256 16.90 1.58 0.93
CA VAL A 256 16.74 2.57 2.00
C VAL A 256 15.33 3.15 1.91
N ALA A 257 14.69 3.35 3.05
CA ALA A 257 13.41 4.03 3.11
C ALA A 257 13.51 5.46 2.53
N ASN A 258 12.44 5.91 1.90
CA ASN A 258 12.34 7.28 1.43
C ASN A 258 12.65 8.28 2.55
N PRO A 259 13.61 9.21 2.39
CA PRO A 259 13.95 10.20 3.41
C PRO A 259 12.76 11.01 3.93
N ARG A 260 11.76 11.28 3.08
CA ARG A 260 10.53 11.96 3.49
C ARG A 260 9.69 11.11 4.43
N VAL A 261 9.64 9.79 4.21
CA VAL A 261 8.98 8.84 5.12
C VAL A 261 9.67 8.87 6.48
N ILE A 262 10.99 8.83 6.52
CA ILE A 262 11.76 8.91 7.77
C ILE A 262 11.51 10.25 8.49
N SER A 263 11.44 11.35 7.75
CA SER A 263 11.10 12.66 8.31
C SER A 263 9.70 12.69 8.93
N GLU A 264 8.70 12.15 8.22
CA GLU A 264 7.32 12.08 8.75
C GLU A 264 7.22 11.15 9.97
N LEU A 265 7.92 10.03 9.97
CA LEU A 265 8.00 9.13 11.14
C LEU A 265 8.62 9.84 12.34
N SER A 266 9.67 10.65 12.15
CA SER A 266 10.37 11.34 13.23
C SER A 266 9.48 12.34 13.97
N SER A 267 8.46 12.88 13.32
CA SER A 267 7.50 13.86 13.87
C SER A 267 6.10 13.28 14.08
N ALA A 268 5.89 11.98 13.87
CA ALA A 268 4.58 11.36 13.95
C ALA A 268 4.02 11.38 15.39
N ASP A 269 2.76 11.81 15.53
CA ASP A 269 1.99 11.71 16.78
C ASP A 269 1.30 10.35 16.94
N ALA A 270 1.10 9.63 15.83
CA ALA A 270 0.64 8.26 15.80
C ALA A 270 1.13 7.56 14.52
N ILE A 271 1.36 6.26 14.63
CA ILE A 271 1.71 5.37 13.53
C ILE A 271 0.62 4.31 13.42
N VAL A 272 0.11 4.07 12.22
CA VAL A 272 -0.99 3.14 11.98
C VAL A 272 -0.57 2.14 10.92
N TYR A 273 -0.62 0.86 11.26
CA TYR A 273 -0.53 -0.24 10.29
C TYR A 273 -1.96 -0.55 9.84
N GLY A 274 -2.25 -0.29 8.57
CA GLY A 274 -3.58 -0.44 7.99
C GLY A 274 -3.94 -1.90 7.68
N MET A 275 -5.07 -2.08 7.01
CA MET A 275 -5.68 -3.39 6.72
C MET A 275 -5.24 -3.97 5.36
N GLY A 276 -4.10 -3.57 4.83
CA GLY A 276 -3.52 -4.20 3.65
C GLY A 276 -3.02 -5.61 3.94
N SER A 277 -2.83 -6.41 2.90
CA SER A 277 -2.22 -7.74 3.03
C SER A 277 -0.85 -7.65 3.71
N LEU A 278 -0.60 -8.57 4.64
CA LEU A 278 0.53 -8.46 5.56
C LEU A 278 1.88 -8.41 4.82
N TYR A 279 2.13 -9.39 3.95
CA TYR A 279 3.44 -9.57 3.31
C TYR A 279 3.57 -8.86 1.96
N THR A 280 2.48 -8.44 1.34
CA THR A 280 2.53 -7.75 0.04
C THR A 280 2.21 -6.26 0.11
N SER A 281 1.59 -5.78 1.20
CA SER A 281 1.26 -4.37 1.35
C SER A 281 1.97 -3.70 2.53
N ILE A 282 1.95 -4.31 3.72
CA ILE A 282 2.47 -3.72 4.95
C ILE A 282 3.98 -3.95 5.08
N CYS A 283 4.40 -5.21 5.17
CA CYS A 283 5.80 -5.57 5.39
C CYS A 283 6.77 -5.05 4.32
N PRO A 284 6.42 -4.92 3.02
CA PRO A 284 7.30 -4.31 2.04
C PRO A 284 7.79 -2.92 2.40
N CYS A 285 6.94 -2.13 3.06
CA CYS A 285 7.32 -0.80 3.54
C CYS A 285 8.18 -0.85 4.81
N LEU A 286 8.14 -1.95 5.56
CA LEU A 286 8.77 -2.09 6.87
C LEU A 286 10.19 -2.67 6.80
N ILE A 287 10.50 -3.53 5.83
CA ILE A 287 11.82 -4.14 5.65
C ILE A 287 12.91 -3.17 5.17
N LEU A 288 12.55 -1.90 4.96
CA LEU A 288 13.46 -0.88 4.43
C LEU A 288 14.43 -0.37 5.50
N LYS A 289 15.68 -0.13 5.09
CA LYS A 289 16.69 0.44 6.00
C LYS A 289 16.24 1.78 6.56
N GLY A 290 16.32 1.93 7.88
CA GLY A 290 15.96 3.15 8.61
C GLY A 290 14.54 3.17 9.16
N THR A 291 13.64 2.32 8.66
CA THR A 291 12.24 2.29 9.12
C THR A 291 12.14 1.76 10.55
N GLY A 292 12.80 0.65 10.85
CA GLY A 292 12.73 0.01 12.18
C GLY A 292 13.23 0.91 13.29
N GLU A 293 14.41 1.54 13.11
CA GLU A 293 14.97 2.50 14.06
C GLU A 293 14.06 3.71 14.28
N SER A 294 13.52 4.24 13.17
CA SER A 294 12.67 5.41 13.21
C SER A 294 11.39 5.14 14.01
N ILE A 295 10.74 4.00 13.78
CA ILE A 295 9.52 3.61 14.51
C ILE A 295 9.85 3.27 15.97
N ALA A 296 10.89 2.47 16.23
CA ALA A 296 11.25 2.07 17.59
C ALA A 296 11.63 3.24 18.50
N SER A 297 12.21 4.32 17.95
CA SER A 297 12.58 5.54 18.69
C SER A 297 11.39 6.36 19.12
N ARG A 298 10.22 6.22 18.49
CA ARG A 298 9.03 7.01 18.81
C ARG A 298 8.33 6.49 20.06
N ALA A 299 7.87 7.43 20.89
CA ALA A 299 7.03 7.14 22.05
C ALA A 299 5.52 7.20 21.74
N CYS A 300 5.15 7.60 20.52
CA CYS A 300 3.76 7.70 20.08
C CYS A 300 3.06 6.33 19.99
N PRO A 301 1.72 6.29 19.98
CA PRO A 301 0.95 5.08 19.69
C PRO A 301 1.31 4.48 18.35
N LYS A 302 1.35 3.16 18.31
CA LYS A 302 1.58 2.35 17.12
C LYS A 302 0.44 1.35 17.04
N VAL A 303 -0.54 1.68 16.22
CA VAL A 303 -1.83 0.99 16.17
C VAL A 303 -1.82 0.02 15.00
N LEU A 304 -2.01 -1.25 15.27
CA LEU A 304 -2.26 -2.27 14.26
C LEU A 304 -3.77 -2.44 14.10
N ILE A 305 -4.27 -2.29 12.89
CA ILE A 305 -5.64 -2.60 12.53
C ILE A 305 -5.63 -3.97 11.87
N LEU A 306 -6.21 -4.98 12.52
CA LEU A 306 -6.29 -6.32 11.96
C LEU A 306 -7.29 -6.39 10.80
N ASN A 307 -7.01 -7.25 9.83
CA ASN A 307 -7.92 -7.52 8.73
C ASN A 307 -9.22 -8.20 9.23
N GLY A 308 -10.33 -7.81 8.65
CA GLY A 308 -11.62 -8.49 8.83
C GLY A 308 -11.82 -9.70 7.91
N VAL A 309 -10.82 -10.04 7.12
CA VAL A 309 -10.82 -11.16 6.16
C VAL A 309 -9.50 -11.90 6.28
N MET A 310 -9.56 -13.22 6.23
CA MET A 310 -8.38 -14.07 6.08
C MET A 310 -7.97 -14.10 4.60
N ASP A 311 -6.69 -14.02 4.33
CA ASP A 311 -6.14 -14.15 2.98
C ASP A 311 -5.09 -15.27 2.88
N ARG A 312 -4.62 -15.53 1.66
CA ARG A 312 -3.63 -16.57 1.37
C ARG A 312 -2.34 -16.39 2.17
N GLU A 313 -1.91 -15.14 2.36
CA GLU A 313 -0.64 -14.82 3.01
C GLU A 313 -0.63 -15.24 4.50
N MET A 314 -1.83 -15.33 5.10
CA MET A 314 -2.04 -15.68 6.49
C MET A 314 -2.52 -17.13 6.69
N SER A 315 -2.55 -17.93 5.63
CA SER A 315 -3.07 -19.32 5.69
C SER A 315 -2.20 -20.29 6.48
N ALA A 316 -0.93 -19.96 6.72
CA ALA A 316 0.00 -20.80 7.46
C ALA A 316 0.84 -19.96 8.44
N SER A 317 1.05 -20.48 9.66
CA SER A 317 1.87 -19.84 10.70
C SER A 317 3.23 -20.53 10.85
N LEU A 318 4.26 -19.75 11.20
CA LEU A 318 5.58 -20.25 11.60
C LEU A 318 5.63 -20.73 13.05
N SER A 319 4.70 -20.25 13.89
CA SER A 319 4.71 -20.46 15.33
C SER A 319 3.97 -21.72 15.75
N HIS A 320 2.96 -22.12 14.96
CA HIS A 320 2.08 -23.26 15.24
C HIS A 320 1.43 -23.81 13.97
N PRO A 321 0.91 -25.05 13.97
CA PRO A 321 0.15 -25.57 12.85
C PRO A 321 -1.15 -24.78 12.61
N GLY A 322 -1.46 -24.48 11.36
CA GLY A 322 -2.69 -23.79 10.95
C GLY A 322 -2.49 -22.33 10.56
N GLN A 323 -3.57 -21.60 10.52
CA GLN A 323 -3.61 -20.20 10.11
C GLN A 323 -2.97 -19.28 11.15
N MET A 324 -2.48 -18.10 10.68
CA MET A 324 -1.89 -17.09 11.55
C MET A 324 -2.90 -16.53 12.56
N LYS A 325 -2.44 -16.31 13.79
CA LYS A 325 -3.14 -15.59 14.85
C LYS A 325 -2.69 -14.13 14.94
N ALA A 326 -3.32 -13.36 15.79
CA ALA A 326 -2.96 -11.94 15.98
C ALA A 326 -1.51 -11.76 16.45
N SER A 327 -1.00 -12.66 17.31
CA SER A 327 0.41 -12.65 17.74
C SER A 327 1.38 -12.88 16.57
N ASP A 328 1.04 -13.76 15.62
CA ASP A 328 1.89 -14.01 14.44
C ASP A 328 2.00 -12.79 13.55
N VAL A 329 0.91 -12.02 13.41
CA VAL A 329 0.94 -10.75 12.66
C VAL A 329 1.88 -9.75 13.33
N VAL A 330 1.82 -9.62 14.66
CA VAL A 330 2.73 -8.76 15.43
C VAL A 330 4.17 -9.21 15.30
N LEU A 331 4.43 -10.51 15.35
CA LEU A 331 5.77 -11.09 15.20
C LEU A 331 6.31 -10.85 13.77
N SER A 332 5.48 -11.02 12.75
CA SER A 332 5.87 -10.77 11.35
C SER A 332 6.24 -9.29 11.11
N ILE A 333 5.46 -8.35 11.66
CA ILE A 333 5.78 -6.91 11.64
C ILE A 333 7.09 -6.64 12.39
N THR A 334 7.27 -7.25 13.56
CA THR A 334 8.47 -7.10 14.38
C THR A 334 9.70 -7.61 13.66
N ASP A 335 9.61 -8.78 13.04
CA ASP A 335 10.69 -9.38 12.28
C ASP A 335 11.04 -8.53 11.05
N ALA A 336 10.06 -8.06 10.30
CA ALA A 336 10.27 -7.15 9.17
C ALA A 336 11.02 -5.88 9.58
N LEU A 337 10.65 -5.25 10.70
CA LEU A 337 11.26 -4.02 11.21
C LEU A 337 12.64 -4.22 11.84
N ASN A 338 12.92 -5.42 12.34
CA ASN A 338 14.22 -5.76 12.93
C ASN A 338 15.29 -6.12 11.88
N ARG A 339 14.95 -6.27 10.61
CA ARG A 339 15.89 -6.60 9.53
C ARG A 339 16.64 -5.37 9.05
N ARG A 340 17.96 -5.47 8.89
CA ARG A 340 18.83 -4.37 8.43
C ARG A 340 19.42 -4.55 7.05
N GLY A 341 19.09 -5.56 6.29
CA GLY A 341 19.69 -5.73 4.98
C GLY A 341 19.45 -7.06 4.28
N ALA A 342 20.04 -7.19 3.09
CA ALA A 342 19.97 -8.36 2.22
C ALA A 342 20.57 -9.63 2.83
N SER A 343 21.49 -9.51 3.76
CA SER A 343 22.07 -10.67 4.45
C SER A 343 21.06 -11.25 5.42
N SER A 344 20.83 -12.55 5.33
CA SER A 344 19.88 -13.34 6.14
C SER A 344 20.24 -13.44 7.63
N LYS A 345 21.09 -12.58 8.16
CA LYS A 345 21.34 -12.47 9.59
C LYS A 345 20.12 -11.84 10.22
N VAL A 346 19.14 -12.68 10.51
CA VAL A 346 18.03 -12.40 11.43
C VAL A 346 18.63 -11.74 12.67
N GLY A 347 18.20 -10.52 13.01
CA GLY A 347 18.42 -9.97 14.32
C GLY A 347 19.49 -8.89 14.45
N GLU A 348 19.71 -8.03 13.47
CA GLU A 348 20.57 -6.83 13.66
C GLU A 348 19.92 -5.77 14.57
N LEU A 349 18.59 -5.62 14.54
CA LEU A 349 17.82 -4.91 15.55
C LEU A 349 17.14 -5.95 16.45
N ARG A 350 17.17 -5.74 17.75
CA ARG A 350 16.54 -6.65 18.72
C ARG A 350 15.52 -5.91 19.57
N HIS A 351 14.71 -5.09 18.91
CA HIS A 351 13.61 -4.45 19.61
C HIS A 351 12.47 -5.45 19.87
N LEU A 352 11.88 -5.31 21.04
CA LEU A 352 10.70 -6.10 21.43
C LEU A 352 9.49 -5.69 20.59
N PRO A 353 8.51 -6.59 20.39
CA PRO A 353 7.28 -6.30 19.64
C PRO A 353 6.55 -5.05 20.11
N SER A 354 6.51 -4.79 21.41
CA SER A 354 5.92 -3.60 22.01
C SER A 354 6.59 -2.26 21.63
N ARG A 355 7.77 -2.30 21.03
CA ARG A 355 8.40 -1.09 20.45
C ARG A 355 7.82 -0.73 19.11
N TYR A 356 7.18 -1.69 18.43
CA TYR A 356 6.64 -1.55 17.09
C TYR A 356 5.11 -1.54 17.05
N VAL A 357 4.46 -2.28 17.95
CA VAL A 357 3.00 -2.31 18.10
C VAL A 357 2.66 -2.08 19.56
N THR A 358 1.84 -1.08 19.84
CA THR A 358 1.40 -0.76 21.20
C THR A 358 -0.06 -1.11 21.44
N GLU A 359 -0.83 -1.18 20.37
CA GLU A 359 -2.28 -1.31 20.40
C GLU A 359 -2.77 -2.06 19.15
N ILE A 360 -3.77 -2.91 19.32
CA ILE A 360 -4.40 -3.66 18.22
C ILE A 360 -5.90 -3.35 18.22
N LEU A 361 -6.42 -2.96 17.06
CA LEU A 361 -7.85 -2.83 16.80
C LEU A 361 -8.31 -4.06 16.03
N VAL A 362 -9.31 -4.74 16.58
CA VAL A 362 -9.82 -6.03 16.09
C VAL A 362 -11.27 -5.85 15.65
N PRO A 363 -11.67 -6.27 14.44
CA PRO A 363 -13.06 -6.21 14.06
C PRO A 363 -13.86 -7.28 14.79
N ARG A 364 -15.01 -6.92 15.36
CA ARG A 364 -15.89 -7.88 16.07
C ARG A 364 -16.33 -8.99 15.12
N GLY A 365 -16.14 -10.25 15.56
CA GLY A 365 -16.48 -11.40 14.72
C GLY A 365 -15.56 -11.64 13.54
N GLY A 366 -14.37 -11.01 13.52
CA GLY A 366 -13.34 -11.24 12.50
C GLY A 366 -12.77 -12.67 12.54
N PRO A 367 -12.22 -13.15 11.42
CA PRO A 367 -11.74 -14.54 11.30
C PRO A 367 -10.40 -14.81 11.97
N ILE A 368 -9.63 -13.77 12.31
CA ILE A 368 -8.29 -13.93 12.90
C ILE A 368 -8.43 -14.20 14.39
N GLU A 369 -7.90 -15.33 14.86
CA GLU A 369 -7.89 -15.69 16.28
C GLU A 369 -7.04 -14.70 17.10
N ILE A 370 -7.59 -14.25 18.21
CA ILE A 370 -6.95 -13.29 19.13
C ILE A 370 -6.44 -14.02 20.36
N ASP A 371 -5.17 -14.31 20.38
CA ASP A 371 -4.45 -14.99 21.45
C ASP A 371 -3.94 -13.97 22.49
N VAL A 372 -4.87 -13.45 23.29
CA VAL A 372 -4.65 -12.34 24.23
C VAL A 372 -3.49 -12.58 25.19
N GLU A 373 -3.33 -13.82 25.67
CA GLU A 373 -2.25 -14.19 26.60
C GLU A 373 -0.88 -14.02 25.94
N VAL A 374 -0.72 -14.54 24.72
CA VAL A 374 0.53 -14.41 23.95
C VAL A 374 0.81 -12.96 23.60
N LEU A 375 -0.22 -12.20 23.20
CA LEU A 375 -0.08 -10.78 22.94
C LEU A 375 0.40 -10.00 24.17
N ALA A 376 -0.11 -10.35 25.37
CA ALA A 376 0.33 -9.74 26.62
C ALA A 376 1.80 -10.07 26.93
N GLU A 377 2.26 -11.29 26.68
CA GLU A 377 3.68 -11.68 26.79
C GLU A 377 4.57 -10.92 25.82
N LEU A 378 4.09 -10.63 24.60
CA LEU A 378 4.76 -9.77 23.63
C LEU A 378 4.79 -8.29 24.04
N GLY A 379 4.11 -7.92 25.14
CA GLY A 379 4.04 -6.58 25.69
C GLY A 379 3.01 -5.69 25.02
N ILE A 380 2.04 -6.26 24.30
CA ILE A 380 0.91 -5.52 23.74
C ILE A 380 -0.08 -5.22 24.87
N LYS A 381 -0.22 -3.96 25.21
CA LYS A 381 -1.00 -3.53 26.38
C LYS A 381 -2.49 -3.38 26.12
N ARG A 382 -2.87 -3.25 24.87
CA ARG A 382 -4.23 -2.92 24.49
C ARG A 382 -4.66 -3.65 23.23
N VAL A 383 -5.68 -4.46 23.40
CA VAL A 383 -6.42 -5.09 22.30
C VAL A 383 -7.87 -4.60 22.43
N VAL A 384 -8.39 -3.99 21.38
CA VAL A 384 -9.71 -3.37 21.38
C VAL A 384 -10.55 -3.98 20.29
N GLU A 385 -11.66 -4.56 20.69
CA GLU A 385 -12.68 -5.01 19.75
C GLU A 385 -13.50 -3.79 19.28
N VAL A 386 -13.61 -3.62 17.98
CA VAL A 386 -14.31 -2.51 17.33
C VAL A 386 -15.52 -3.06 16.60
N ASP A 387 -16.64 -2.35 16.65
CA ASP A 387 -17.87 -2.73 15.97
C ASP A 387 -17.63 -2.92 14.47
N SER A 388 -18.27 -3.95 13.92
CA SER A 388 -18.11 -4.38 12.54
C SER A 388 -19.42 -4.91 11.98
N GLU A 389 -19.54 -4.94 10.67
CA GLU A 389 -20.69 -5.45 9.93
C GLU A 389 -20.28 -6.71 9.14
N PRO A 390 -21.19 -7.70 9.02
CA PRO A 390 -20.95 -8.87 8.17
C PRO A 390 -20.66 -8.47 6.71
N ALA A 391 -19.80 -9.24 6.07
CA ALA A 391 -19.43 -9.08 4.67
C ALA A 391 -19.55 -10.42 3.94
N ASP A 392 -19.47 -10.41 2.60
CA ASP A 392 -19.51 -11.65 1.81
C ASP A 392 -18.38 -12.62 2.18
N THR A 393 -17.23 -12.08 2.57
CA THR A 393 -16.08 -12.85 3.07
C THR A 393 -15.53 -12.18 4.33
N GLY A 394 -15.98 -12.59 5.52
CA GLY A 394 -15.51 -12.04 6.79
C GLY A 394 -16.35 -10.86 7.30
N VAL A 395 -15.71 -9.84 7.86
CA VAL A 395 -16.37 -8.68 8.46
C VAL A 395 -15.68 -7.37 8.09
N HIS A 396 -16.40 -6.26 8.18
CA HIS A 396 -15.89 -4.91 8.00
C HIS A 396 -16.07 -4.09 9.25
N PHE A 397 -15.05 -3.33 9.61
CA PHE A 397 -15.19 -2.34 10.67
C PHE A 397 -16.33 -1.37 10.37
N GLU A 398 -17.13 -1.09 11.40
CA GLU A 398 -17.99 0.06 11.37
C GLU A 398 -17.10 1.32 11.39
N PRO A 399 -17.22 2.20 10.40
CA PRO A 399 -16.23 3.25 10.20
C PRO A 399 -16.15 4.31 11.29
N ASP A 400 -17.30 4.73 11.84
CA ASP A 400 -17.32 5.75 12.87
C ASP A 400 -16.79 5.19 14.19
N ALA A 401 -17.00 3.90 14.46
CA ALA A 401 -16.41 3.18 15.60
C ALA A 401 -14.87 3.08 15.45
N LEU A 402 -14.38 2.68 14.28
CA LEU A 402 -12.94 2.63 14.00
C LEU A 402 -12.29 4.01 14.16
N MET A 403 -12.93 5.03 13.60
CA MET A 403 -12.43 6.41 13.69
C MET A 403 -12.42 6.92 15.14
N SER A 404 -13.42 6.56 15.95
CA SER A 404 -13.49 6.93 17.36
C SER A 404 -12.33 6.30 18.16
N GLU A 405 -11.98 5.03 17.89
CA GLU A 405 -10.86 4.36 18.56
C GLU A 405 -9.51 4.92 18.11
N LEU A 406 -9.32 5.23 16.83
CA LEU A 406 -8.12 5.92 16.35
C LEU A 406 -7.97 7.33 16.94
N ALA A 407 -9.09 8.07 17.08
CA ALA A 407 -9.12 9.36 17.76
C ALA A 407 -8.66 9.25 19.21
N ARG A 408 -9.19 8.26 19.92
CA ARG A 408 -8.84 8.02 21.34
C ARG A 408 -7.35 7.70 21.50
N ALA A 409 -6.79 6.85 20.62
CA ALA A 409 -5.35 6.55 20.65
C ALA A 409 -4.51 7.82 20.45
N HIS A 410 -4.89 8.69 19.53
CA HIS A 410 -4.22 9.95 19.26
C HIS A 410 -4.33 10.95 20.42
N VAL A 411 -5.51 11.10 21.03
CA VAL A 411 -5.74 12.04 22.17
C VAL A 411 -4.96 11.60 23.41
N ILE A 412 -4.94 10.31 23.73
CA ILE A 412 -4.16 9.78 24.85
C ILE A 412 -2.67 10.06 24.67
N ALA A 413 -2.16 9.97 23.43
CA ALA A 413 -0.77 10.27 23.13
C ALA A 413 -0.41 11.73 23.39
N ARG A 414 -1.26 12.66 22.96
CA ARG A 414 -1.06 14.09 23.21
C ARG A 414 -1.06 14.42 24.72
N ALA A 415 -2.02 13.90 25.45
CA ALA A 415 -2.10 14.09 26.89
C ALA A 415 -0.86 13.54 27.64
N ASN A 416 -0.25 12.46 27.14
CA ASN A 416 0.97 11.89 27.71
C ASN A 416 2.23 12.67 27.33
N SER A 417 2.28 13.29 26.15
CA SER A 417 3.40 14.12 25.71
C SER A 417 3.45 15.49 26.40
N GLU A 418 2.31 15.98 26.87
CA GLU A 418 2.19 17.26 27.61
C GLU A 418 2.47 17.13 29.12
N ARG A 419 2.65 15.90 29.64
CA ARG A 419 3.04 15.71 31.04
C ARG A 419 4.52 16.10 31.21
N PRO A 420 4.87 17.03 32.11
CA PRO A 420 6.26 17.36 32.38
C PRO A 420 7.01 16.12 32.88
N SER A 421 8.22 15.93 32.38
CA SER A 421 9.13 14.87 32.84
C SER A 421 9.23 14.91 34.37
N PRO A 422 9.15 13.80 35.11
CA PRO A 422 9.33 13.78 36.52
C PRO A 422 10.71 14.35 36.84
N PRO A 423 10.85 15.18 37.93
CA PRO A 423 12.12 15.74 38.30
C PRO A 423 13.16 14.63 38.53
N PRO A 424 14.43 14.85 38.18
CA PRO A 424 15.48 13.87 38.38
C PRO A 424 15.50 13.46 39.86
N ARG A 425 15.53 12.17 40.15
CA ARG A 425 15.65 11.67 41.53
C ARG A 425 16.95 12.23 42.11
N PRO A 426 16.93 12.78 43.33
CA PRO A 426 18.15 13.20 43.97
C PRO A 426 19.06 11.98 44.13
N TYR A 427 20.31 12.13 43.71
CA TYR A 427 21.34 11.14 43.94
C TYR A 427 21.50 10.97 45.45
N THR A 428 21.14 9.82 45.98
CA THR A 428 21.51 9.37 47.33
C THR A 428 22.76 8.54 47.28
#